data_0201e015d4757104214e599ea779247c
#
_entry.id   0201e015d4757104214e599ea779247c
#
_cell.length_a   1.000
_cell.length_b   1.000
_cell.length_c   1.000
_cell.angle_alpha   90.00
_cell.angle_beta   90.00
_cell.angle_gamma   90.00
#
_symmetry.space_group_name_H-M   'P 1'
#
loop_
_entity.id
_entity.type
_entity.pdbx_description
1 polymer ?
#
loop_
_entity_poly.entity_id
_entity_poly.type
_entity_poly.pdbx_seq_one_letter_code
_entity_poly.pdbx_strand_id
1 'polypeptide(L)'
;MGFCQLLKKASLVGAFFVPGIWLSVAQADGICPVPTAPAQVEVQRVVDGDTVRLTDGRSVRMIGVNAPETGKRGRPDEPYAVAARLRLQALVDASDRRVGLVAGRESKDRYGRTLAHLYGADGKNLEAQLLAEGLGFQVGVAPNVDLVACQQAAENSARDARLGLWRQSPVQRVAQLKQSGFALVGGRVSKIERNRGGVWIELHGSLVLRIAPALVPQFDTAWLSGLQGMPIEARGWVQDRARRGGLKNGQARWLLPLTDPSMLKSTH
;
A
#
# COMPACT_ATOMS: atom_id res chain seq x y z
N MET A 1 -76.55 51.73 -20.05
CA MET A 1 -75.34 52.34 -19.45
C MET A 1 -74.87 51.42 -18.31
N GLY A 2 -73.87 50.63 -18.51
CA GLY A 2 -73.35 49.69 -17.50
C GLY A 2 -71.97 49.29 -17.88
N PHE A 3 -70.98 49.86 -17.20
CA PHE A 3 -69.55 49.60 -17.36
C PHE A 3 -69.20 48.25 -16.80
N CYS A 4 -68.66 47.37 -17.62
CA CYS A 4 -68.12 46.07 -17.22
C CYS A 4 -66.62 46.23 -16.93
N GLN A 5 -66.19 46.11 -15.69
CA GLN A 5 -64.81 46.11 -15.31
C GLN A 5 -64.23 44.68 -15.40
N LEU A 6 -63.26 44.49 -16.27
CA LEU A 6 -62.45 43.31 -16.35
C LEU A 6 -61.38 43.28 -15.25
N LEU A 7 -61.47 42.36 -14.32
CA LEU A 7 -60.42 41.99 -13.36
C LEU A 7 -59.36 41.09 -14.03
N LYS A 8 -58.16 41.65 -14.26
CA LYS A 8 -56.99 40.88 -14.65
C LYS A 8 -56.42 40.12 -13.45
N LYS A 9 -56.45 38.79 -13.47
CA LYS A 9 -55.74 37.94 -12.55
C LYS A 9 -54.28 37.90 -12.93
N ALA A 10 -53.42 38.45 -12.08
CA ALA A 10 -51.96 38.28 -12.14
C ALA A 10 -51.58 36.96 -11.49
N SER A 11 -51.05 36.03 -12.28
CA SER A 11 -50.43 34.79 -11.80
C SER A 11 -49.00 35.11 -11.33
N LEU A 12 -48.76 35.05 -10.05
CA LEU A 12 -47.39 35.01 -9.50
C LEU A 12 -46.84 33.59 -9.69
N VAL A 13 -45.95 33.43 -10.67
CA VAL A 13 -45.11 32.24 -10.77
C VAL A 13 -43.88 32.48 -9.90
N GLY A 14 -43.89 31.91 -8.70
CA GLY A 14 -42.75 31.93 -7.80
C GLY A 14 -41.68 30.95 -8.33
N ALA A 15 -40.58 31.48 -8.83
CA ALA A 15 -39.40 30.71 -9.17
C ALA A 15 -38.70 30.30 -7.87
N PHE A 16 -38.81 29.04 -7.51
CA PHE A 16 -37.98 28.48 -6.45
C PHE A 16 -36.54 28.31 -6.98
N PHE A 17 -35.65 29.24 -6.62
CA PHE A 17 -34.22 29.02 -6.73
C PHE A 17 -33.81 28.02 -5.67
N VAL A 18 -33.58 26.76 -6.05
CA VAL A 18 -32.87 25.78 -5.22
C VAL A 18 -31.38 26.09 -5.37
N PRO A 19 -30.67 26.55 -4.33
CA PRO A 19 -29.21 26.68 -4.42
C PRO A 19 -28.65 25.26 -4.52
N GLY A 20 -28.17 24.92 -5.70
CA GLY A 20 -27.39 23.70 -5.89
C GLY A 20 -26.17 23.76 -4.99
N ILE A 21 -26.20 22.98 -3.90
CA ILE A 21 -25.00 22.73 -3.11
C ILE A 21 -24.12 21.84 -3.97
N TRP A 22 -23.17 22.45 -4.68
CA TRP A 22 -22.06 21.75 -5.28
C TRP A 22 -21.21 21.20 -4.12
N LEU A 23 -21.49 19.98 -3.71
CA LEU A 23 -20.55 19.19 -2.91
C LEU A 23 -19.34 18.98 -3.80
N SER A 24 -18.34 19.88 -3.69
CA SER A 24 -17.01 19.60 -4.16
C SER A 24 -16.55 18.38 -3.41
N VAL A 25 -16.66 17.21 -4.03
CA VAL A 25 -15.90 16.04 -3.61
C VAL A 25 -14.45 16.47 -3.78
N ALA A 26 -13.81 16.87 -2.70
CA ALA A 26 -12.37 17.00 -2.64
C ALA A 26 -11.85 15.60 -2.98
N GLN A 27 -11.54 15.38 -4.25
CA GLN A 27 -10.64 14.32 -4.64
C GLN A 27 -9.36 14.65 -3.89
N ALA A 28 -9.09 13.91 -2.83
CA ALA A 28 -7.76 13.82 -2.28
C ALA A 28 -6.93 13.17 -3.40
N ASP A 29 -6.47 14.00 -4.32
CA ASP A 29 -5.41 13.61 -5.24
C ASP A 29 -4.27 13.16 -4.35
N GLY A 30 -4.09 11.85 -4.22
CA GLY A 30 -3.03 11.21 -3.44
C GLY A 30 -1.67 11.48 -4.07
N ILE A 31 -1.36 12.77 -4.20
CA ILE A 31 -0.07 13.24 -4.69
C ILE A 31 0.88 13.12 -3.51
N CYS A 32 1.63 12.03 -3.49
CA CYS A 32 2.77 11.94 -2.59
C CYS A 32 3.77 13.01 -3.01
N PRO A 33 4.15 13.93 -2.10
CA PRO A 33 4.95 15.09 -2.47
C PRO A 33 6.31 14.68 -3.03
N VAL A 34 6.76 15.40 -4.05
CA VAL A 34 8.14 15.29 -4.54
C VAL A 34 9.04 16.05 -3.58
N PRO A 35 9.92 15.39 -2.83
CA PRO A 35 10.73 16.07 -1.80
C PRO A 35 11.78 17.04 -2.38
N THR A 36 12.20 16.84 -3.62
CA THR A 36 13.19 17.66 -4.35
C THR A 36 12.98 17.47 -5.84
N ALA A 37 13.63 18.30 -6.69
CA ALA A 37 13.62 18.08 -8.13
C ALA A 37 14.20 16.68 -8.46
N PRO A 38 13.40 15.76 -8.98
CA PRO A 38 13.83 14.38 -9.21
C PRO A 38 14.81 14.30 -10.38
N ALA A 39 15.80 13.42 -10.28
CA ALA A 39 16.67 13.10 -11.39
C ALA A 39 15.86 12.48 -12.54
N GLN A 40 15.95 13.02 -13.74
CA GLN A 40 15.26 12.45 -14.90
C GLN A 40 16.00 11.21 -15.40
N VAL A 41 15.28 10.11 -15.53
CA VAL A 41 15.80 8.85 -16.02
C VAL A 41 14.90 8.27 -17.11
N GLU A 42 15.48 7.51 -18.03
CA GLU A 42 14.74 6.87 -19.11
C GLU A 42 14.49 5.40 -18.80
N VAL A 43 13.22 4.98 -18.88
CA VAL A 43 12.80 3.61 -18.66
C VAL A 43 12.91 2.81 -19.96
N GLN A 44 13.75 1.79 -19.95
CA GLN A 44 13.88 0.83 -21.06
C GLN A 44 12.65 -0.07 -21.15
N ARG A 45 12.22 -0.63 -20.02
CA ARG A 45 11.03 -1.50 -19.92
C ARG A 45 10.52 -1.63 -18.49
N VAL A 46 9.23 -1.89 -18.37
CA VAL A 46 8.61 -2.32 -17.12
C VAL A 46 8.77 -3.84 -16.97
N VAL A 47 9.24 -4.29 -15.82
CA VAL A 47 9.47 -5.70 -15.50
C VAL A 47 8.25 -6.33 -14.83
N ASP A 48 7.81 -5.72 -13.74
CA ASP A 48 6.65 -6.09 -12.92
C ASP A 48 5.91 -4.81 -12.50
N GLY A 49 4.82 -4.93 -11.77
CA GLY A 49 4.04 -3.77 -11.30
C GLY A 49 4.77 -2.84 -10.32
N ASP A 50 5.98 -3.17 -9.90
CA ASP A 50 6.80 -2.39 -8.97
C ASP A 50 8.30 -2.35 -9.32
N THR A 51 8.64 -2.80 -10.52
CA THR A 51 10.05 -2.90 -10.96
C THR A 51 10.20 -2.46 -12.40
N VAL A 52 11.12 -1.53 -12.66
CA VAL A 52 11.48 -1.08 -14.00
C VAL A 52 12.97 -1.32 -14.29
N ARG A 53 13.32 -1.43 -15.58
CA ARG A 53 14.70 -1.41 -16.07
C ARG A 53 14.95 -0.09 -16.77
N LEU A 54 16.03 0.60 -16.40
CA LEU A 54 16.46 1.84 -17.05
C LEU A 54 17.36 1.56 -18.25
N THR A 55 17.49 2.54 -19.14
CA THR A 55 18.40 2.48 -20.32
C THR A 55 19.86 2.44 -19.92
N ASP A 56 20.24 2.96 -18.75
CA ASP A 56 21.59 2.87 -18.18
C ASP A 56 21.91 1.50 -17.54
N GLY A 57 20.99 0.53 -17.65
CA GLY A 57 21.18 -0.83 -17.15
C GLY A 57 20.77 -1.06 -15.70
N ARG A 58 20.41 -0.01 -14.92
CA ARG A 58 19.92 -0.17 -13.55
C ARG A 58 18.56 -0.86 -13.54
N SER A 59 18.34 -1.75 -12.55
CA SER A 59 17.02 -2.22 -12.19
C SER A 59 16.54 -1.42 -10.99
N VAL A 60 15.38 -0.78 -11.10
CA VAL A 60 14.78 0.02 -10.02
C VAL A 60 13.61 -0.73 -9.43
N ARG A 61 13.66 -0.97 -8.12
CA ARG A 61 12.54 -1.45 -7.31
C ARG A 61 11.88 -0.25 -6.63
N MET A 62 10.63 -0.03 -6.94
CA MET A 62 9.86 1.08 -6.41
C MET A 62 9.63 0.89 -4.89
N ILE A 63 9.82 1.98 -4.13
CA ILE A 63 9.69 1.98 -2.66
C ILE A 63 8.22 2.16 -2.27
N GLY A 64 7.78 1.47 -1.22
CA GLY A 64 6.47 1.67 -0.61
C GLY A 64 5.32 0.92 -1.26
N VAL A 65 5.56 0.23 -2.36
CA VAL A 65 4.58 -0.63 -3.04
C VAL A 65 5.10 -2.04 -3.21
N ASN A 66 4.24 -3.04 -3.01
CA ASN A 66 4.48 -4.41 -3.39
C ASN A 66 3.36 -4.84 -4.35
N ALA A 67 3.67 -4.89 -5.63
CA ALA A 67 2.74 -5.39 -6.63
C ALA A 67 2.72 -6.93 -6.66
N PRO A 68 1.62 -7.53 -7.11
CA PRO A 68 1.58 -8.96 -7.37
C PRO A 68 2.63 -9.39 -8.41
N GLU A 69 3.24 -10.54 -8.18
CA GLU A 69 4.32 -11.05 -9.02
C GLU A 69 3.79 -11.70 -10.31
N THR A 70 4.41 -11.35 -11.45
CA THR A 70 4.21 -12.11 -12.68
C THR A 70 4.88 -13.48 -12.57
N GLY A 71 4.19 -14.50 -13.01
CA GLY A 71 4.66 -15.88 -12.92
C GLY A 71 5.97 -16.08 -13.68
N LYS A 72 6.90 -16.80 -13.08
CA LYS A 72 8.20 -17.15 -13.68
C LYS A 72 8.45 -18.65 -13.53
N ARG A 73 9.10 -19.24 -14.50
CA ARG A 73 9.51 -20.68 -14.46
C ARG A 73 8.34 -21.64 -14.20
N GLY A 74 7.22 -21.44 -14.91
CA GLY A 74 6.04 -22.31 -14.82
C GLY A 74 5.12 -22.04 -13.63
N ARG A 75 5.37 -21.02 -12.84
CA ARG A 75 4.37 -20.54 -11.85
C ARG A 75 3.36 -19.63 -12.54
N PRO A 76 2.08 -19.72 -12.19
CA PRO A 76 1.08 -18.78 -12.70
C PRO A 76 1.31 -17.36 -12.18
N ASP A 77 0.76 -16.38 -12.90
CA ASP A 77 0.70 -15.00 -12.41
C ASP A 77 -0.16 -14.93 -11.14
N GLU A 78 0.26 -14.08 -10.22
CA GLU A 78 -0.60 -13.72 -9.10
C GLU A 78 -1.80 -12.87 -9.60
N PRO A 79 -2.95 -12.91 -8.92
CA PRO A 79 -4.09 -12.07 -9.29
C PRO A 79 -3.68 -10.59 -9.41
N TYR A 80 -4.08 -9.93 -10.50
CA TYR A 80 -3.74 -8.55 -10.85
C TYR A 80 -2.27 -8.27 -11.23
N ALA A 81 -1.37 -9.24 -11.28
CA ALA A 81 0.03 -9.01 -11.66
C ALA A 81 0.18 -8.38 -13.05
N VAL A 82 -0.52 -8.93 -14.04
CA VAL A 82 -0.54 -8.39 -15.40
C VAL A 82 -1.15 -6.98 -15.44
N ALA A 83 -2.25 -6.77 -14.70
CA ALA A 83 -2.90 -5.45 -14.63
C ALA A 83 -1.98 -4.38 -14.03
N ALA A 84 -1.28 -4.70 -12.92
CA ALA A 84 -0.32 -3.81 -12.28
C ALA A 84 0.84 -3.46 -13.23
N ARG A 85 1.41 -4.45 -13.91
CA ARG A 85 2.48 -4.25 -14.88
C ARG A 85 2.03 -3.38 -16.07
N LEU A 86 0.86 -3.66 -16.66
CA LEU A 86 0.33 -2.89 -17.77
C LEU A 86 -0.01 -1.46 -17.36
N ARG A 87 -0.52 -1.27 -16.13
CA ARG A 87 -0.79 0.08 -15.63
C ARG A 87 0.48 0.89 -15.41
N LEU A 88 1.52 0.29 -14.80
CA LEU A 88 2.82 0.95 -14.67
C LEU A 88 3.40 1.29 -16.04
N GLN A 89 3.27 0.39 -17.03
CA GLN A 89 3.70 0.68 -18.41
C GLN A 89 2.97 1.90 -18.97
N ALA A 90 1.64 1.97 -18.83
CA ALA A 90 0.86 3.12 -19.31
C ALA A 90 1.27 4.42 -18.63
N LEU A 91 1.59 4.41 -17.33
CA LEU A 91 2.07 5.60 -16.60
C LEU A 91 3.45 6.05 -17.09
N VAL A 92 4.34 5.10 -17.38
CA VAL A 92 5.66 5.36 -17.94
C VAL A 92 5.54 5.91 -19.38
N ASP A 93 4.67 5.33 -20.20
CA ASP A 93 4.47 5.77 -21.58
C ASP A 93 3.82 7.17 -21.64
N ALA A 94 2.90 7.48 -20.71
CA ALA A 94 2.31 8.84 -20.56
C ALA A 94 3.36 9.90 -20.17
N SER A 95 4.55 9.47 -19.75
CA SER A 95 5.69 10.33 -19.43
C SER A 95 6.79 10.26 -20.51
N ASP A 96 6.46 9.84 -21.74
CA ASP A 96 7.42 9.63 -22.84
C ASP A 96 8.63 8.78 -22.40
N ARG A 97 8.38 7.82 -21.52
CA ARG A 97 9.36 6.93 -20.89
C ARG A 97 10.43 7.64 -20.04
N ARG A 98 10.25 8.92 -19.77
CA ARG A 98 11.12 9.74 -18.91
C ARG A 98 10.42 10.04 -17.61
N VAL A 99 10.94 9.47 -16.53
CA VAL A 99 10.36 9.59 -15.19
C VAL A 99 11.34 10.24 -14.22
N GLY A 100 10.80 10.96 -13.25
CA GLY A 100 11.58 11.49 -12.15
C GLY A 100 11.95 10.36 -11.18
N LEU A 101 13.22 10.28 -10.78
CA LEU A 101 13.72 9.30 -9.81
C LEU A 101 14.21 10.02 -8.55
N VAL A 102 13.69 9.62 -7.40
CA VAL A 102 14.15 10.04 -6.07
C VAL A 102 14.64 8.82 -5.33
N ALA A 103 15.96 8.74 -5.11
CA ALA A 103 16.57 7.61 -4.43
C ALA A 103 16.13 7.52 -2.97
N GLY A 104 15.95 6.31 -2.47
CA GLY A 104 15.73 6.07 -1.04
C GLY A 104 16.97 6.36 -0.19
N ARG A 105 16.76 6.49 1.13
CA ARG A 105 17.85 6.61 2.11
C ARG A 105 18.81 5.42 2.04
N GLU A 106 18.27 4.21 1.97
CA GLU A 106 18.98 3.03 1.50
C GLU A 106 18.74 2.92 0.00
N SER A 107 19.81 3.08 -0.78
CA SER A 107 19.72 3.23 -2.23
C SER A 107 19.72 1.90 -3.00
N LYS A 108 20.03 0.77 -2.34
CA LYS A 108 20.09 -0.56 -2.97
C LYS A 108 19.53 -1.62 -2.05
N ASP A 109 18.85 -2.59 -2.62
CA ASP A 109 18.45 -3.79 -1.90
C ASP A 109 19.56 -4.88 -1.94
N ARG A 110 19.31 -5.97 -1.23
CA ARG A 110 20.24 -7.13 -1.16
C ARG A 110 20.49 -7.82 -2.52
N TYR A 111 19.70 -7.51 -3.53
CA TYR A 111 19.85 -8.03 -4.89
C TYR A 111 20.55 -7.04 -5.81
N GLY A 112 20.99 -5.89 -5.30
CA GLY A 112 21.66 -4.83 -6.06
C GLY A 112 20.72 -3.94 -6.87
N ARG A 113 19.38 -4.08 -6.72
CA ARG A 113 18.43 -3.19 -7.39
C ARG A 113 18.45 -1.82 -6.71
N THR A 114 18.36 -0.77 -7.50
CA THR A 114 18.19 0.60 -6.98
C THR A 114 16.82 0.71 -6.31
N LEU A 115 16.79 1.24 -5.10
CA LEU A 115 15.57 1.57 -4.37
C LEU A 115 15.25 3.05 -4.59
N ALA A 116 14.09 3.36 -5.18
CA ALA A 116 13.71 4.73 -5.48
C ALA A 116 12.18 4.89 -5.54
N HIS A 117 11.74 6.13 -5.38
CA HIS A 117 10.42 6.57 -5.77
C HIS A 117 10.44 7.08 -7.20
N LEU A 118 9.39 6.79 -7.97
CA LEU A 118 9.25 7.24 -9.35
C LEU A 118 8.09 8.22 -9.49
N TYR A 119 8.29 9.21 -10.35
CA TYR A 119 7.33 10.28 -10.61
C TYR A 119 7.10 10.45 -12.12
N GLY A 120 5.83 10.55 -12.51
CA GLY A 120 5.45 10.84 -13.88
C GLY A 120 5.80 12.27 -14.31
N ALA A 121 5.63 12.56 -15.59
CA ALA A 121 5.79 13.92 -16.14
C ALA A 121 4.82 14.94 -15.52
N ASP A 122 3.68 14.47 -15.01
CA ASP A 122 2.68 15.25 -14.29
C ASP A 122 3.06 15.52 -12.82
N GLY A 123 4.24 15.09 -12.39
CA GLY A 123 4.72 15.21 -11.00
C GLY A 123 4.08 14.26 -10.00
N LYS A 124 3.21 13.34 -10.43
CA LYS A 124 2.56 12.39 -9.52
C LYS A 124 3.44 11.18 -9.25
N ASN A 125 3.41 10.72 -8.00
CA ASN A 125 4.10 9.51 -7.59
C ASN A 125 3.44 8.27 -8.22
N LEU A 126 4.23 7.45 -8.93
CA LEU A 126 3.70 6.28 -9.66
C LEU A 126 3.24 5.18 -8.72
N GLU A 127 3.92 4.98 -7.59
CA GLU A 127 3.54 4.03 -6.56
C GLU A 127 2.17 4.37 -5.97
N ALA A 128 1.94 5.64 -5.65
CA ALA A 128 0.66 6.09 -5.10
C ALA A 128 -0.49 5.90 -6.09
N GLN A 129 -0.25 6.10 -7.38
CA GLN A 129 -1.26 5.85 -8.42
C GLN A 129 -1.64 4.36 -8.49
N LEU A 130 -0.66 3.46 -8.46
CA LEU A 130 -0.91 2.02 -8.44
C LEU A 130 -1.67 1.60 -7.18
N LEU A 131 -1.30 2.15 -6.02
CA LEU A 131 -1.97 1.88 -4.75
C LEU A 131 -3.43 2.38 -4.75
N ALA A 132 -3.68 3.59 -5.27
CA ALA A 132 -5.02 4.17 -5.37
C ALA A 132 -5.96 3.38 -6.31
N GLU A 133 -5.40 2.64 -7.26
CA GLU A 133 -6.13 1.76 -8.18
C GLU A 133 -6.24 0.31 -7.64
N GLY A 134 -5.68 0.02 -6.46
CA GLY A 134 -5.67 -1.32 -5.87
C GLY A 134 -4.80 -2.33 -6.62
N LEU A 135 -3.75 -1.87 -7.28
CA LEU A 135 -2.82 -2.69 -8.08
C LEU A 135 -1.52 -3.04 -7.34
N GLY A 136 -1.47 -2.77 -6.05
CA GLY A 136 -0.37 -3.10 -5.17
C GLY A 136 -0.78 -2.99 -3.71
N PHE A 137 0.10 -3.45 -2.84
CA PHE A 137 -0.03 -3.32 -1.38
C PHE A 137 1.01 -2.31 -0.88
N GLN A 138 0.58 -1.36 -0.06
CA GLN A 138 1.50 -0.46 0.61
C GLN A 138 2.40 -1.25 1.57
N VAL A 139 3.69 -0.95 1.58
CA VAL A 139 4.68 -1.57 2.47
C VAL A 139 5.67 -0.52 3.00
N GLY A 140 5.87 -0.49 4.31
CA GLY A 140 6.89 0.32 4.95
C GLY A 140 8.15 -0.52 5.22
N VAL A 141 9.26 -0.22 4.55
CA VAL A 141 10.55 -0.88 4.77
C VAL A 141 11.58 0.15 5.19
N ALA A 142 11.83 0.23 6.51
CA ALA A 142 12.83 1.15 7.04
C ALA A 142 14.22 0.86 6.45
N PRO A 143 15.04 1.89 6.14
CA PRO A 143 14.81 3.31 6.46
C PRO A 143 14.00 4.10 5.42
N ASN A 144 13.51 3.47 4.34
CA ASN A 144 12.83 4.08 3.21
C ASN A 144 11.32 4.22 3.49
N VAL A 145 10.93 5.11 4.40
CA VAL A 145 9.53 5.25 4.88
C VAL A 145 8.96 6.67 4.73
N ASP A 146 9.65 7.55 4.02
CA ASP A 146 9.31 8.98 3.95
C ASP A 146 7.92 9.24 3.34
N LEU A 147 7.45 8.40 2.41
CA LEU A 147 6.16 8.53 1.74
C LEU A 147 5.08 7.56 2.27
N VAL A 148 5.37 6.80 3.33
CA VAL A 148 4.45 5.78 3.85
C VAL A 148 3.06 6.33 4.13
N ALA A 149 2.95 7.51 4.77
CA ALA A 149 1.66 8.07 5.13
C ALA A 149 0.77 8.38 3.91
N CYS A 150 1.33 9.01 2.87
CA CYS A 150 0.56 9.33 1.67
C CYS A 150 0.27 8.07 0.83
N GLN A 151 1.19 7.13 0.74
CA GLN A 151 0.99 5.86 0.06
C GLN A 151 -0.07 5.00 0.76
N GLN A 152 -0.12 5.04 2.09
CA GLN A 152 -1.16 4.38 2.87
C GLN A 152 -2.53 5.02 2.65
N ALA A 153 -2.60 6.36 2.55
CA ALA A 153 -3.84 7.06 2.21
C ALA A 153 -4.36 6.66 0.82
N ALA A 154 -3.46 6.54 -0.17
CA ALA A 154 -3.80 6.08 -1.51
C ALA A 154 -4.35 4.63 -1.50
N GLU A 155 -3.71 3.72 -0.78
CA GLU A 155 -4.20 2.35 -0.61
C GLU A 155 -5.55 2.30 0.11
N ASN A 156 -5.74 3.09 1.18
CA ASN A 156 -7.00 3.12 1.90
C ASN A 156 -8.16 3.56 1.01
N SER A 157 -7.96 4.54 0.13
CA SER A 157 -8.96 4.95 -0.86
C SER A 157 -9.37 3.79 -1.78
N ALA A 158 -8.40 3.01 -2.26
CA ALA A 158 -8.68 1.82 -3.08
C ALA A 158 -9.41 0.73 -2.29
N ARG A 159 -9.03 0.55 -1.01
CA ARG A 159 -9.65 -0.44 -0.11
C ARG A 159 -11.11 -0.09 0.16
N ASP A 160 -11.41 1.16 0.48
CA ASP A 160 -12.76 1.65 0.76
C ASP A 160 -13.66 1.56 -0.49
N ALA A 161 -13.10 1.87 -1.66
CA ALA A 161 -13.78 1.75 -2.96
C ALA A 161 -13.78 0.32 -3.51
N ARG A 162 -13.17 -0.65 -2.83
CA ARG A 162 -13.06 -2.07 -3.25
C ARG A 162 -12.49 -2.23 -4.66
N LEU A 163 -11.43 -1.50 -4.98
CA LEU A 163 -10.76 -1.56 -6.28
C LEU A 163 -9.72 -2.69 -6.34
N GLY A 164 -9.47 -3.21 -7.52
CA GLY A 164 -8.39 -4.14 -7.81
C GLY A 164 -8.31 -5.30 -6.80
N LEU A 165 -7.17 -5.44 -6.12
CA LEU A 165 -6.88 -6.43 -5.09
C LEU A 165 -7.86 -6.40 -3.89
N TRP A 166 -8.54 -5.26 -3.69
CA TRP A 166 -9.47 -5.05 -2.58
C TRP A 166 -10.92 -5.43 -2.91
N ARG A 167 -11.21 -5.89 -4.14
CA ARG A 167 -12.55 -6.41 -4.52
C ARG A 167 -12.98 -7.58 -3.64
N GLN A 168 -12.01 -8.41 -3.27
CA GLN A 168 -12.15 -9.46 -2.27
C GLN A 168 -11.10 -9.21 -1.20
N SER A 169 -11.39 -9.57 0.05
CA SER A 169 -10.42 -9.38 1.11
C SER A 169 -9.15 -10.21 0.83
N PRO A 170 -7.98 -9.58 0.65
CA PRO A 170 -6.71 -10.30 0.49
C PRO A 170 -6.14 -10.80 1.83
N VAL A 171 -6.80 -10.46 2.94
CA VAL A 171 -6.37 -10.81 4.29
C VAL A 171 -6.69 -12.28 4.55
N GLN A 172 -5.66 -13.08 4.75
CA GLN A 172 -5.78 -14.50 5.08
C GLN A 172 -5.63 -14.75 6.59
N ARG A 173 -6.25 -15.80 7.08
CA ARG A 173 -6.04 -16.25 8.46
C ARG A 173 -4.70 -16.97 8.58
N VAL A 174 -4.09 -16.98 9.78
CA VAL A 174 -2.82 -17.67 10.03
C VAL A 174 -2.83 -19.13 9.57
N ALA A 175 -3.95 -19.85 9.75
CA ALA A 175 -4.10 -21.24 9.32
C ALA A 175 -4.04 -21.45 7.79
N GLN A 176 -4.21 -20.39 7.02
CA GLN A 176 -4.16 -20.43 5.55
C GLN A 176 -2.73 -20.23 5.00
N LEU A 177 -1.77 -19.89 5.85
CA LEU A 177 -0.36 -19.75 5.46
C LEU A 177 0.22 -21.11 5.07
N LYS A 178 0.66 -21.25 3.84
CA LYS A 178 1.22 -22.51 3.29
C LYS A 178 2.69 -22.38 2.91
N GLN A 179 3.16 -21.17 2.60
CA GLN A 179 4.52 -20.92 2.10
C GLN A 179 5.04 -19.55 2.55
N SER A 180 6.35 -19.38 2.49
CA SER A 180 7.00 -18.07 2.65
C SER A 180 6.64 -17.15 1.50
N GLY A 181 6.53 -15.85 1.77
CA GLY A 181 6.20 -14.83 0.78
C GLY A 181 5.49 -13.65 1.39
N PHE A 182 5.11 -12.68 0.57
CA PHE A 182 4.32 -11.56 1.03
C PHE A 182 2.89 -12.02 1.37
N ALA A 183 2.37 -11.51 2.49
CA ALA A 183 0.99 -11.80 2.92
C ALA A 183 0.42 -10.66 3.76
N LEU A 184 -0.90 -10.47 3.66
CA LEU A 184 -1.71 -9.78 4.65
C LEU A 184 -2.34 -10.86 5.53
N VAL A 185 -2.11 -10.80 6.84
CA VAL A 185 -2.57 -11.83 7.77
C VAL A 185 -3.39 -11.21 8.88
N GLY A 186 -4.61 -11.69 9.06
CA GLY A 186 -5.48 -11.37 10.18
C GLY A 186 -5.41 -12.42 11.28
N GLY A 187 -5.43 -11.98 12.52
CA GLY A 187 -5.44 -12.89 13.68
C GLY A 187 -5.62 -12.15 15.00
N ARG A 188 -5.88 -12.91 16.05
CA ARG A 188 -5.97 -12.37 17.42
C ARG A 188 -4.64 -12.54 18.13
N VAL A 189 -4.16 -11.49 18.79
CA VAL A 189 -2.93 -11.52 19.57
C VAL A 189 -3.11 -12.42 20.80
N SER A 190 -2.29 -13.45 20.92
CA SER A 190 -2.29 -14.35 22.06
C SER A 190 -1.32 -13.92 23.15
N LYS A 191 -0.14 -13.41 22.77
CA LYS A 191 0.92 -13.03 23.69
C LYS A 191 1.78 -11.91 23.10
N ILE A 192 2.26 -11.03 23.96
CA ILE A 192 3.29 -10.03 23.61
C ILE A 192 4.47 -10.23 24.57
N GLU A 193 5.66 -10.34 24.01
CA GLU A 193 6.90 -10.51 24.76
C GLU A 193 7.95 -9.50 24.30
N ARG A 194 8.70 -8.96 25.28
CA ARG A 194 9.84 -8.07 25.04
C ARG A 194 11.08 -8.70 25.62
N ASN A 195 12.11 -8.80 24.81
CA ASN A 195 13.40 -9.34 25.23
C ASN A 195 14.52 -8.70 24.41
N ARG A 196 15.77 -9.16 24.59
CA ARG A 196 16.93 -8.65 23.84
C ARG A 196 16.81 -8.80 22.32
N GLY A 197 15.93 -9.70 21.84
CA GLY A 197 15.64 -9.89 20.42
C GLY A 197 14.61 -8.92 19.83
N GLY A 198 14.04 -8.03 20.64
CA GLY A 198 13.02 -7.05 20.26
C GLY A 198 11.65 -7.32 20.86
N VAL A 199 10.60 -6.89 20.17
CA VAL A 199 9.20 -7.15 20.53
C VAL A 199 8.68 -8.28 19.66
N TRP A 200 8.04 -9.25 20.32
CA TRP A 200 7.45 -10.44 19.71
C TRP A 200 5.94 -10.43 19.99
N ILE A 201 5.13 -10.49 18.95
CA ILE A 201 3.68 -10.49 19.04
C ILE A 201 3.19 -11.80 18.46
N GLU A 202 2.78 -12.73 19.30
CA GLU A 202 2.28 -14.04 18.90
C GLU A 202 0.79 -13.96 18.55
N LEU A 203 0.41 -14.55 17.44
CA LEU A 203 -0.98 -14.73 17.04
C LEU A 203 -1.42 -16.18 17.24
N HIS A 204 -2.69 -16.39 17.52
CA HIS A 204 -3.26 -17.74 17.49
C HIS A 204 -3.01 -18.39 16.12
N GLY A 205 -2.51 -19.62 16.09
CA GLY A 205 -2.26 -20.38 14.87
C GLY A 205 -0.82 -20.37 14.37
N SER A 206 0.16 -20.15 15.27
CA SER A 206 1.60 -20.38 14.97
C SER A 206 2.26 -19.33 14.07
N LEU A 207 1.84 -18.08 14.16
CA LEU A 207 2.52 -16.91 13.59
C LEU A 207 3.03 -16.01 14.70
N VAL A 208 4.27 -15.55 14.57
CA VAL A 208 4.83 -14.51 15.42
C VAL A 208 5.28 -13.32 14.54
N LEU A 209 4.85 -12.11 14.93
CA LEU A 209 5.35 -10.87 14.38
C LEU A 209 6.57 -10.44 15.19
N ARG A 210 7.59 -9.88 14.54
CA ARG A 210 8.81 -9.44 15.23
C ARG A 210 9.16 -8.02 14.84
N ILE A 211 9.34 -7.18 15.85
CA ILE A 211 9.97 -5.86 15.71
C ILE A 211 11.41 -5.99 16.23
N ALA A 212 12.40 -5.78 15.35
CA ALA A 212 13.80 -5.84 15.73
C ALA A 212 14.15 -4.71 16.74
N PRO A 213 15.14 -4.89 17.63
CA PRO A 213 15.47 -3.90 18.67
C PRO A 213 15.71 -2.49 18.14
N ALA A 214 16.40 -2.36 17.01
CA ALA A 214 16.69 -1.06 16.37
C ALA A 214 15.45 -0.33 15.85
N LEU A 215 14.34 -1.04 15.61
CA LEU A 215 13.10 -0.50 15.08
C LEU A 215 12.06 -0.21 16.17
N VAL A 216 12.24 -0.75 17.38
CA VAL A 216 11.28 -0.55 18.49
C VAL A 216 10.98 0.93 18.75
N PRO A 217 11.95 1.86 18.69
CA PRO A 217 11.67 3.29 18.91
C PRO A 217 10.72 3.94 17.89
N GLN A 218 10.50 3.30 16.73
CA GLN A 218 9.58 3.78 15.70
C GLN A 218 8.12 3.40 15.99
N PHE A 219 7.89 2.47 16.92
CA PHE A 219 6.57 1.99 17.28
C PHE A 219 6.10 2.61 18.60
N ASP A 220 4.81 2.95 18.65
CA ASP A 220 4.18 3.31 19.92
C ASP A 220 4.12 2.08 20.83
N THR A 221 4.98 2.08 21.85
CA THR A 221 5.12 0.94 22.76
C THR A 221 3.94 0.79 23.72
N ALA A 222 3.20 1.87 24.00
CA ALA A 222 1.98 1.81 24.82
C ALA A 222 0.87 1.15 24.01
N TRP A 223 0.67 1.59 22.77
CA TRP A 223 -0.28 0.96 21.84
C TRP A 223 0.03 -0.52 21.61
N LEU A 224 1.29 -0.88 21.36
CA LEU A 224 1.68 -2.29 21.20
C LEU A 224 1.29 -3.14 22.41
N SER A 225 1.47 -2.62 23.64
CA SER A 225 1.12 -3.35 24.86
C SER A 225 -0.38 -3.57 25.00
N GLY A 226 -1.19 -2.67 24.45
CA GLY A 226 -2.66 -2.77 24.42
C GLY A 226 -3.20 -3.77 23.41
N LEU A 227 -2.37 -4.33 22.53
CA LEU A 227 -2.83 -5.27 21.50
C LEU A 227 -3.13 -6.68 22.03
N GLN A 228 -2.76 -7.01 23.25
CA GLN A 228 -3.02 -8.34 23.83
C GLN A 228 -4.52 -8.65 23.80
N GLY A 229 -4.88 -9.80 23.21
CA GLY A 229 -6.27 -10.21 23.03
C GLY A 229 -7.03 -9.50 21.89
N MET A 230 -6.43 -8.49 21.24
CA MET A 230 -7.07 -7.75 20.17
C MET A 230 -6.95 -8.45 18.82
N PRO A 231 -7.94 -8.29 17.93
CA PRO A 231 -7.80 -8.69 16.53
C PRO A 231 -6.93 -7.65 15.80
N ILE A 232 -6.01 -8.15 14.98
CA ILE A 232 -5.09 -7.33 14.20
C ILE A 232 -4.99 -7.79 12.76
N GLU A 233 -4.56 -6.90 11.89
CA GLU A 233 -4.05 -7.19 10.54
C GLU A 233 -2.58 -6.81 10.49
N ALA A 234 -1.74 -7.72 10.02
CA ALA A 234 -0.33 -7.48 9.77
C ALA A 234 0.00 -7.82 8.32
N ARG A 235 0.99 -7.16 7.75
CA ARG A 235 1.46 -7.38 6.38
C ARG A 235 2.97 -7.45 6.31
N GLY A 236 3.48 -8.19 5.35
CA GLY A 236 4.91 -8.31 5.12
C GLY A 236 5.32 -9.68 4.61
N TRP A 237 6.62 -9.91 4.59
CA TRP A 237 7.19 -11.15 4.08
C TRP A 237 7.27 -12.22 5.17
N VAL A 238 6.31 -13.13 5.15
CA VAL A 238 6.26 -14.29 6.05
C VAL A 238 7.41 -15.26 5.73
N GLN A 239 8.06 -15.75 6.75
CA GLN A 239 9.17 -16.69 6.69
C GLN A 239 8.77 -18.00 7.35
N ASP A 240 8.98 -19.14 6.67
CA ASP A 240 8.82 -20.48 7.27
C ASP A 240 10.09 -20.84 8.03
N ARG A 241 10.02 -20.82 9.35
CA ARG A 241 11.15 -21.14 10.24
C ARG A 241 11.50 -22.63 10.21
N ALA A 242 10.53 -23.50 9.91
CA ALA A 242 10.79 -24.94 9.80
C ALA A 242 11.79 -25.28 8.69
N ARG A 243 11.87 -24.44 7.63
CA ARG A 243 12.81 -24.62 6.52
C ARG A 243 14.25 -24.15 6.83
N ARG A 244 14.48 -23.47 7.96
CA ARG A 244 15.77 -22.85 8.31
C ARG A 244 16.50 -23.51 9.47
N GLY A 245 16.34 -24.81 9.65
CA GLY A 245 17.07 -25.57 10.71
C GLY A 245 16.19 -26.11 11.83
N GLY A 246 14.89 -26.22 11.59
CA GLY A 246 13.94 -26.82 12.53
C GLY A 246 13.32 -25.81 13.50
N LEU A 247 12.19 -26.22 14.09
CA LEU A 247 11.51 -25.49 15.15
C LEU A 247 11.91 -26.04 16.51
N LYS A 248 12.20 -25.16 17.45
CA LYS A 248 12.28 -25.55 18.86
C LYS A 248 10.87 -25.73 19.41
N ASN A 249 10.71 -26.58 20.40
CA ASN A 249 9.43 -26.78 21.07
C ASN A 249 8.83 -25.44 21.52
N GLY A 250 7.54 -25.24 21.23
CA GLY A 250 6.84 -24.00 21.56
C GLY A 250 7.08 -22.80 20.63
N GLN A 251 7.93 -22.94 19.60
CA GLN A 251 8.14 -21.85 18.65
C GLN A 251 7.07 -21.82 17.55
N ALA A 252 6.56 -20.62 17.25
CA ALA A 252 5.70 -20.40 16.09
C ALA A 252 6.44 -20.76 14.79
N ARG A 253 5.77 -21.48 13.88
CA ARG A 253 6.32 -21.87 12.59
C ARG A 253 6.61 -20.66 11.70
N TRP A 254 5.68 -19.69 11.68
CA TRP A 254 5.75 -18.55 10.82
C TRP A 254 6.32 -17.34 11.56
N LEU A 255 7.20 -16.61 10.90
CA LEU A 255 7.76 -15.35 11.37
C LEU A 255 7.47 -14.26 10.33
N LEU A 256 6.90 -13.15 10.77
CA LEU A 256 6.70 -11.95 9.97
C LEU A 256 7.45 -10.78 10.63
N PRO A 257 8.61 -10.35 10.07
CA PRO A 257 9.28 -9.15 10.54
C PRO A 257 8.45 -7.92 10.21
N LEU A 258 8.22 -7.07 11.20
CA LEU A 258 7.65 -5.73 11.02
C LEU A 258 8.79 -4.74 10.94
N THR A 259 8.81 -3.93 9.90
CA THR A 259 9.86 -2.94 9.64
C THR A 259 9.38 -1.51 9.76
N ASP A 260 8.05 -1.30 9.83
CA ASP A 260 7.42 0.00 9.99
C ASP A 260 6.04 -0.17 10.66
N PRO A 261 5.58 0.80 11.47
CA PRO A 261 4.25 0.76 12.10
C PRO A 261 3.08 0.57 11.12
N SER A 262 3.18 1.08 9.89
CA SER A 262 2.15 0.93 8.85
C SER A 262 1.85 -0.52 8.46
N MET A 263 2.76 -1.44 8.80
CA MET A 263 2.60 -2.87 8.53
C MET A 263 1.73 -3.60 9.56
N LEU A 264 1.23 -2.90 10.57
CA LEU A 264 0.41 -3.46 11.65
C LEU A 264 -0.73 -2.51 11.98
N LYS A 265 -1.95 -3.03 12.08
CA LYS A 265 -3.10 -2.27 12.56
C LYS A 265 -4.04 -3.14 13.40
N SER A 266 -4.75 -2.52 14.36
CA SER A 266 -5.89 -3.17 15.01
C SER A 266 -7.09 -3.18 14.06
N THR A 267 -7.88 -4.25 14.13
CA THR A 267 -9.16 -4.37 13.42
C THR A 267 -10.27 -4.45 14.46
N HIS A 268 -11.20 -3.52 14.42
CA HIS A 268 -12.37 -3.52 15.30
C HIS A 268 -13.41 -4.52 14.83
#